data_961c9ef100f146954343883cc646eb94
#
_entry.id   961c9ef100f146954343883cc646eb94
#
_cell.length_a   1.000
_cell.length_b   1.000
_cell.length_c   1.000
_cell.angle_alpha   90.00
_cell.angle_beta   90.00
_cell.angle_gamma   90.00
#
_symmetry.space_group_name_H-M   'P 1'
#
loop_
_entity.id
_entity.type
_entity.pdbx_description
1 polymer ?
#
loop_
_entity_poly.entity_id
_entity_poly.type
_entity_poly.pdbx_seq_one_letter_code
_entity_poly.pdbx_strand_id
1 'polypeptide(L)'
;MLYGAFCEQFSLATFAAKSSTMNLREGKNAITRADVQWIKGLRQAGEARKQGLFVAEGGKIVTTLLEAGLRPERLYVQAERMTPFYQPYSPTQLSPGEMQRLSGMDSAPAALGVFPIPTFAPRAVVDGVTLMLDGVQDPGNLGAIVRTAAWFGIREVICSTQCARIYTPKAVQGSMGALAYLPVRYTDLEDELTSWPAEIPIYAAVMGATTDYRQVSCAPPCAILLGSEGHGLNPNLLPRVRQQISIPLGPNGHGESLNVAAAAALLCGWATR
;
A
#
# COMPACT_ATOMS: atom_id res chain seq x y z
N MET A 1 24.60 5.80 2.84
CA MET A 1 24.55 7.10 2.15
C MET A 1 24.00 6.90 0.74
N LEU A 2 22.69 6.66 0.54
CA LEU A 2 22.04 6.49 -0.78
C LEU A 2 20.54 6.86 -0.72
N TYR A 3 20.15 7.80 0.15
CA TYR A 3 18.75 8.22 0.36
C TYR A 3 18.45 9.63 -0.12
N GLY A 4 19.38 10.31 -0.81
CA GLY A 4 19.29 11.75 -1.08
C GLY A 4 18.81 12.19 -2.46
N ALA A 5 18.54 11.30 -3.41
CA ALA A 5 18.36 11.71 -4.82
C ALA A 5 16.98 11.45 -5.43
N PHE A 6 15.98 11.02 -4.64
CA PHE A 6 14.66 10.61 -5.19
C PHE A 6 13.53 11.63 -4.97
N CYS A 7 13.82 12.80 -4.42
CA CYS A 7 12.78 13.73 -3.96
C CYS A 7 12.29 14.78 -4.98
N GLU A 8 12.86 14.87 -6.18
CA GLU A 8 12.57 16.00 -7.10
C GLU A 8 11.56 15.71 -8.23
N GLN A 9 11.04 14.49 -8.38
CA GLN A 9 10.15 14.16 -9.51
C GLN A 9 8.69 13.85 -9.15
N PHE A 10 8.29 13.95 -7.88
CA PHE A 10 6.88 13.74 -7.53
C PHE A 10 6.20 15.09 -7.28
N SER A 11 5.38 15.51 -8.25
CA SER A 11 4.44 16.63 -8.09
C SER A 11 3.58 16.41 -6.85
N LEU A 12 3.69 17.31 -5.89
CA LEU A 12 2.92 17.35 -4.65
C LEU A 12 1.42 17.22 -4.95
N ALA A 13 0.82 16.17 -4.43
CA ALA A 13 -0.63 16.04 -4.40
C ALA A 13 -1.22 17.26 -3.68
N THR A 14 -2.11 17.98 -4.35
CA THR A 14 -2.75 19.18 -3.78
C THR A 14 -3.75 18.72 -2.74
N PHE A 15 -3.41 18.86 -1.46
CA PHE A 15 -4.29 18.58 -0.35
C PHE A 15 -5.32 19.70 -0.21
N ALA A 16 -6.57 19.44 -0.61
CA ALA A 16 -7.69 20.26 -0.21
C ALA A 16 -8.10 19.87 1.21
N ALA A 17 -7.55 20.53 2.21
CA ALA A 17 -7.95 20.40 3.60
C ALA A 17 -9.33 21.01 3.80
N LYS A 18 -10.35 20.19 4.07
CA LYS A 18 -11.54 20.67 4.77
C LYS A 18 -11.15 20.92 6.23
N SER A 19 -10.92 22.18 6.55
CA SER A 19 -10.68 22.67 7.91
C SER A 19 -11.92 22.38 8.78
N SER A 20 -11.87 21.32 9.55
CA SER A 20 -12.72 21.14 10.73
C SER A 20 -11.91 21.68 11.91
N THR A 21 -12.26 22.86 12.39
CA THR A 21 -11.73 23.46 13.61
C THR A 21 -12.11 22.60 14.80
N MET A 22 -11.22 21.73 15.22
CA MET A 22 -11.36 20.99 16.47
C MET A 22 -10.32 21.50 17.47
N ASN A 23 -10.82 21.99 18.62
CA ASN A 23 -10.10 22.63 19.70
C ASN A 23 -8.79 21.91 20.07
N LEU A 24 -7.69 22.64 19.95
CA LEU A 24 -6.41 22.32 20.58
C LEU A 24 -6.60 22.29 22.12
N ARG A 25 -6.59 21.08 22.68
CA ARG A 25 -6.54 20.93 24.14
C ARG A 25 -5.06 20.97 24.56
N GLU A 26 -4.66 22.09 25.11
CA GLU A 26 -3.40 22.20 25.86
C GLU A 26 -3.54 21.45 27.21
N GLY A 27 -2.55 20.59 27.51
CA GLY A 27 -2.46 19.88 28.78
C GLY A 27 -2.31 18.38 28.62
N LYS A 28 -1.69 17.70 29.59
CA LYS A 28 -1.53 16.24 29.68
C LYS A 28 -2.88 15.54 29.50
N ASN A 29 -3.26 15.27 28.28
CA ASN A 29 -4.54 14.63 27.98
C ASN A 29 -4.35 13.11 28.03
N ALA A 30 -4.71 12.50 29.12
CA ALA A 30 -4.96 11.07 29.16
C ALA A 30 -5.95 10.72 28.05
N ILE A 31 -5.68 9.64 27.30
CA ILE A 31 -6.60 9.10 26.28
C ILE A 31 -7.95 8.79 26.93
N THR A 32 -9.02 9.17 26.24
CA THR A 32 -10.39 8.86 26.66
C THR A 32 -10.81 7.46 26.20
N ARG A 33 -11.89 6.93 26.79
CA ARG A 33 -12.52 5.70 26.27
C ARG A 33 -13.02 5.89 24.84
N ALA A 34 -13.49 7.09 24.50
CA ALA A 34 -13.94 7.43 23.16
C ALA A 34 -12.80 7.36 22.13
N ASP A 35 -11.61 7.88 22.46
CA ASP A 35 -10.43 7.77 21.58
C ASP A 35 -10.08 6.30 21.30
N VAL A 36 -10.09 5.46 22.34
CA VAL A 36 -9.81 4.02 22.20
C VAL A 36 -10.84 3.35 21.29
N GLN A 37 -12.13 3.63 21.47
CA GLN A 37 -13.18 3.03 20.64
C GLN A 37 -13.11 3.52 19.19
N TRP A 38 -12.87 4.80 18.99
CA TRP A 38 -12.73 5.39 17.66
C TRP A 38 -11.56 4.75 16.88
N ILE A 39 -10.35 4.69 17.49
CA ILE A 39 -9.16 4.08 16.87
C ILE A 39 -9.39 2.59 16.59
N LYS A 40 -10.05 1.87 17.51
CA LYS A 40 -10.43 0.46 17.27
C LYS A 40 -11.38 0.32 16.08
N GLY A 41 -12.35 1.22 15.95
CA GLY A 41 -13.27 1.26 14.82
C GLY A 41 -12.53 1.46 13.49
N LEU A 42 -11.59 2.41 13.44
CA LEU A 42 -10.80 2.71 12.24
C LEU A 42 -9.94 1.54 11.73
N ARG A 43 -9.69 0.51 12.55
CA ARG A 43 -9.03 -0.72 12.10
C ARG A 43 -9.91 -1.59 11.20
N GLN A 44 -11.22 -1.35 11.20
CA GLN A 44 -12.15 -2.00 10.30
C GLN A 44 -12.16 -1.27 8.96
N ALA A 45 -11.92 -1.99 7.86
CA ALA A 45 -11.79 -1.40 6.53
C ALA A 45 -13.01 -0.57 6.09
N GLY A 46 -14.23 -1.00 6.50
CA GLY A 46 -15.47 -0.27 6.20
C GLY A 46 -15.52 1.09 6.90
N GLU A 47 -15.14 1.14 8.18
CA GLU A 47 -15.15 2.38 8.96
C GLU A 47 -14.03 3.33 8.53
N ALA A 48 -12.82 2.78 8.26
CA ALA A 48 -11.70 3.54 7.70
C ALA A 48 -12.11 4.25 6.39
N ARG A 49 -12.73 3.51 5.46
CA ARG A 49 -13.21 4.06 4.20
C ARG A 49 -14.29 5.13 4.40
N LYS A 50 -15.26 4.88 5.27
CA LYS A 50 -16.36 5.80 5.57
C LYS A 50 -15.86 7.14 6.10
N GLN A 51 -14.85 7.10 6.99
CA GLN A 51 -14.26 8.30 7.57
C GLN A 51 -13.14 8.91 6.72
N GLY A 52 -12.65 8.20 5.71
CA GLY A 52 -11.49 8.62 4.92
C GLY A 52 -10.18 8.63 5.72
N LEU A 53 -10.09 7.81 6.78
CA LEU A 53 -8.98 7.77 7.73
C LEU A 53 -8.43 6.35 7.88
N PHE A 54 -7.16 6.22 8.22
CA PHE A 54 -6.56 4.93 8.58
C PHE A 54 -5.61 5.08 9.76
N VAL A 55 -5.33 3.96 10.43
CA VAL A 55 -4.42 3.89 11.57
C VAL A 55 -3.07 3.33 11.11
N ALA A 56 -1.99 4.01 11.47
CA ALA A 56 -0.62 3.55 11.31
C ALA A 56 0.05 3.39 12.66
N GLU A 57 0.63 2.22 12.92
CA GLU A 57 1.25 1.87 14.18
C GLU A 57 2.73 1.53 13.96
N GLY A 58 3.61 2.07 14.81
CA GLY A 58 5.06 1.89 14.73
C GLY A 58 5.81 3.16 14.32
N GLY A 59 6.87 3.48 15.04
CA GLY A 59 7.63 4.72 14.85
C GLY A 59 8.10 4.91 13.41
N LYS A 60 8.67 3.87 12.78
CA LYS A 60 9.18 3.95 11.41
C LYS A 60 8.09 4.24 10.39
N ILE A 61 6.93 3.57 10.48
CA ILE A 61 5.82 3.78 9.53
C ILE A 61 5.26 5.19 9.69
N VAL A 62 5.00 5.61 10.93
CA VAL A 62 4.52 6.96 11.23
C VAL A 62 5.49 8.01 10.71
N THR A 63 6.79 7.86 10.96
CA THR A 63 7.83 8.78 10.44
C THR A 63 7.79 8.83 8.91
N THR A 64 7.75 7.68 8.22
CA THR A 64 7.69 7.64 6.75
C THR A 64 6.45 8.37 6.20
N LEU A 65 5.29 8.22 6.83
CA LEU A 65 4.07 8.91 6.41
C LEU A 65 4.17 10.43 6.61
N LEU A 66 4.76 10.87 7.73
CA LEU A 66 5.00 12.30 8.01
C LEU A 66 6.02 12.90 7.02
N GLU A 67 7.11 12.19 6.72
CA GLU A 67 8.12 12.58 5.72
C GLU A 67 7.52 12.66 4.31
N ALA A 68 6.55 11.81 4.00
CA ALA A 68 5.77 11.87 2.76
C ALA A 68 4.79 13.06 2.69
N GLY A 69 4.75 13.88 3.75
CA GLY A 69 3.91 15.08 3.81
C GLY A 69 2.48 14.83 4.31
N LEU A 70 2.12 13.60 4.73
CA LEU A 70 0.81 13.36 5.31
C LEU A 70 0.70 14.05 6.68
N ARG A 71 -0.41 14.77 6.87
CA ARG A 71 -0.72 15.42 8.16
C ARG A 71 -1.67 14.51 8.95
N PRO A 72 -1.30 14.08 10.17
CA PRO A 72 -2.15 13.22 10.97
C PRO A 72 -3.32 14.00 11.55
N GLU A 73 -4.49 13.39 11.60
CA GLU A 73 -5.65 13.87 12.36
C GLU A 73 -5.39 13.76 13.86
N ARG A 74 -4.69 12.70 14.26
CA ARG A 74 -4.20 12.45 15.61
C ARG A 74 -2.82 11.80 15.55
N LEU A 75 -1.93 12.23 16.42
CA LEU A 75 -0.61 11.63 16.60
C LEU A 75 -0.37 11.36 18.06
N TYR A 76 0.01 10.14 18.39
CA TYR A 76 0.37 9.68 19.72
C TYR A 76 1.81 9.17 19.69
N VAL A 77 2.62 9.59 20.65
CA VAL A 77 4.03 9.19 20.77
C VAL A 77 4.31 8.81 22.21
N GLN A 78 5.04 7.72 22.44
CA GLN A 78 5.50 7.41 23.79
C GLN A 78 6.41 8.53 24.30
N ALA A 79 6.22 8.99 25.55
CA ALA A 79 6.98 10.11 26.12
C ALA A 79 8.50 9.89 26.02
N GLU A 80 8.96 8.65 26.23
CA GLU A 80 10.38 8.26 26.15
C GLU A 80 10.93 8.21 24.71
N ARG A 81 10.04 8.22 23.72
CA ARG A 81 10.35 8.17 22.27
C ARG A 81 10.10 9.51 21.58
N MET A 82 9.77 10.55 22.36
CA MET A 82 9.54 11.87 21.83
C MET A 82 10.85 12.47 21.30
N THR A 83 10.79 13.02 20.08
CA THR A 83 11.92 13.69 19.42
C THR A 83 11.46 15.03 18.82
N PRO A 84 12.37 15.95 18.52
CA PRO A 84 12.03 17.22 17.84
C PRO A 84 11.29 17.04 16.52
N PHE A 85 11.48 15.91 15.84
CA PHE A 85 10.80 15.56 14.59
C PHE A 85 9.27 15.56 14.73
N TYR A 86 8.72 15.11 15.85
CA TYR A 86 7.27 15.04 16.06
C TYR A 86 6.64 16.35 16.52
N GLN A 87 7.42 17.31 17.04
CA GLN A 87 6.89 18.56 17.62
C GLN A 87 5.98 19.36 16.68
N PRO A 88 6.29 19.51 15.35
CA PRO A 88 5.42 20.26 14.43
C PRO A 88 4.01 19.67 14.26
N TYR A 89 3.81 18.42 14.68
CA TYR A 89 2.54 17.69 14.54
C TYR A 89 1.74 17.66 15.85
N SER A 90 2.20 18.37 16.89
CA SER A 90 1.52 18.47 18.20
C SER A 90 1.08 17.12 18.78
N PRO A 91 1.99 16.14 18.95
CA PRO A 91 1.64 14.79 19.39
C PRO A 91 1.16 14.77 20.82
N THR A 92 0.20 13.91 21.11
CA THR A 92 -0.16 13.54 22.48
C THR A 92 0.89 12.56 23.01
N GLN A 93 1.57 12.93 24.09
CA GLN A 93 2.55 12.06 24.74
C GLN A 93 1.85 11.07 25.66
N LEU A 94 2.19 9.79 25.53
CA LEU A 94 1.60 8.69 26.27
C LEU A 94 2.66 7.86 27.00
N SER A 95 2.27 7.28 28.15
CA SER A 95 3.02 6.19 28.76
C SER A 95 2.90 4.92 27.90
N PRO A 96 3.82 3.94 28.04
CA PRO A 96 3.72 2.65 27.34
C PRO A 96 2.37 1.95 27.58
N GLY A 97 1.83 2.01 28.81
CA GLY A 97 0.55 1.40 29.15
C GLY A 97 -0.64 2.06 28.46
N GLU A 98 -0.65 3.39 28.33
CA GLU A 98 -1.68 4.11 27.57
C GLU A 98 -1.58 3.80 26.07
N MET A 99 -0.36 3.79 25.51
CA MET A 99 -0.12 3.43 24.11
C MET A 99 -0.61 2.00 23.83
N GLN A 100 -0.38 1.04 24.72
CA GLN A 100 -0.87 -0.33 24.55
C GLN A 100 -2.41 -0.40 24.51
N ARG A 101 -3.11 0.45 25.26
CA ARG A 101 -4.58 0.50 25.23
C ARG A 101 -5.12 1.00 23.87
N LEU A 102 -4.37 1.87 23.18
CA LEU A 102 -4.71 2.36 21.84
C LEU A 102 -4.31 1.37 20.75
N SER A 103 -3.20 0.68 20.93
CA SER A 103 -2.59 -0.19 19.93
C SER A 103 -3.38 -1.47 19.68
N GLY A 104 -3.29 -1.98 18.45
CA GLY A 104 -3.70 -3.34 18.07
C GLY A 104 -2.53 -4.33 18.02
N MET A 105 -1.32 -3.88 18.33
CA MET A 105 -0.10 -4.70 18.34
C MET A 105 0.09 -5.41 19.69
N ASP A 106 0.81 -6.52 19.69
CA ASP A 106 1.13 -7.28 20.92
C ASP A 106 2.00 -6.48 21.90
N SER A 107 2.80 -5.53 21.40
CA SER A 107 3.60 -4.62 22.20
C SER A 107 3.32 -3.16 21.82
N ALA A 108 3.41 -2.26 22.82
CA ALA A 108 3.14 -0.84 22.62
C ALA A 108 4.10 -0.23 21.59
N PRO A 109 3.60 0.30 20.45
CA PRO A 109 4.45 0.93 19.45
C PRO A 109 5.00 2.28 19.93
N ALA A 110 6.17 2.68 19.44
CA ALA A 110 6.76 3.98 19.79
C ALA A 110 5.88 5.18 19.39
N ALA A 111 5.13 5.05 18.29
CA ALA A 111 4.18 6.04 17.80
C ALA A 111 2.98 5.35 17.16
N LEU A 112 1.82 6.04 17.20
CA LEU A 112 0.59 5.69 16.52
C LEU A 112 0.00 6.96 15.94
N GLY A 113 -0.35 6.92 14.64
CA GLY A 113 -0.97 8.04 13.95
C GLY A 113 -2.29 7.63 13.29
N VAL A 114 -3.25 8.54 13.29
CA VAL A 114 -4.46 8.47 12.46
C VAL A 114 -4.27 9.45 11.32
N PHE A 115 -4.26 8.93 10.11
CA PHE A 115 -3.97 9.70 8.90
C PHE A 115 -5.15 9.73 7.94
N PRO A 116 -5.34 10.80 7.17
CA PRO A 116 -6.25 10.78 6.04
C PRO A 116 -5.75 9.79 4.98
N ILE A 117 -6.70 9.10 4.33
CA ILE A 117 -6.41 8.27 3.18
C ILE A 117 -5.88 9.18 2.06
N PRO A 118 -4.68 8.91 1.52
CA PRO A 118 -4.11 9.72 0.44
C PRO A 118 -5.02 9.76 -0.77
N THR A 119 -5.17 10.95 -1.36
CA THR A 119 -5.85 11.13 -2.64
C THR A 119 -4.80 11.42 -3.70
N PHE A 120 -4.88 10.72 -4.81
CA PHE A 120 -4.00 10.90 -5.95
C PHE A 120 -4.80 11.49 -7.11
N ALA A 121 -4.17 12.39 -7.88
CA ALA A 121 -4.81 12.95 -9.07
C ALA A 121 -5.14 11.82 -10.07
N PRO A 122 -6.33 11.82 -10.68
CA PRO A 122 -6.65 10.89 -11.75
C PRO A 122 -5.62 11.02 -12.88
N ARG A 123 -5.19 9.89 -13.42
CA ARG A 123 -4.28 9.86 -14.56
C ARG A 123 -5.06 9.67 -15.84
N ALA A 124 -4.87 10.57 -16.78
CA ALA A 124 -5.52 10.51 -18.08
C ALA A 124 -4.80 9.56 -19.05
N VAL A 125 -3.55 9.20 -18.78
CA VAL A 125 -2.71 8.40 -19.68
C VAL A 125 -2.00 7.33 -18.86
N VAL A 126 -1.95 6.12 -19.38
CA VAL A 126 -1.12 5.03 -18.82
C VAL A 126 0.33 5.28 -19.26
N ASP A 127 1.13 5.72 -18.31
CA ASP A 127 2.57 5.94 -18.47
C ASP A 127 3.33 5.07 -17.45
N GLY A 128 4.30 4.32 -17.86
CA GLY A 128 5.06 3.44 -16.98
C GLY A 128 4.38 2.09 -16.75
N VAL A 129 4.70 1.43 -15.62
CA VAL A 129 4.22 0.09 -15.30
C VAL A 129 3.04 0.16 -14.34
N THR A 130 1.95 -0.51 -14.68
CA THR A 130 0.79 -0.73 -13.79
C THR A 130 0.80 -2.17 -13.28
N LEU A 131 0.56 -2.35 -11.99
CA LEU A 131 0.41 -3.68 -11.38
C LEU A 131 -1.08 -3.95 -11.11
N MET A 132 -1.62 -5.02 -11.68
CA MET A 132 -3.00 -5.46 -11.48
C MET A 132 -3.01 -6.71 -10.62
N LEU A 133 -3.85 -6.74 -9.59
CA LEU A 133 -3.93 -7.83 -8.62
C LEU A 133 -5.34 -8.41 -8.61
N ASP A 134 -5.45 -9.70 -8.88
CA ASP A 134 -6.70 -10.43 -8.86
C ASP A 134 -6.80 -11.33 -7.64
N GLY A 135 -7.69 -11.00 -6.69
CA GLY A 135 -8.01 -11.84 -5.55
C GLY A 135 -6.89 -12.03 -4.51
N VAL A 136 -5.94 -11.11 -4.39
CA VAL A 136 -4.89 -11.17 -3.34
C VAL A 136 -5.53 -10.88 -1.98
N GLN A 137 -5.86 -11.93 -1.22
CA GLN A 137 -6.67 -11.85 -0.01
C GLN A 137 -5.87 -11.63 1.29
N ASP A 138 -4.57 -12.00 1.33
CA ASP A 138 -3.76 -11.72 2.52
C ASP A 138 -3.33 -10.25 2.55
N PRO A 139 -3.71 -9.48 3.58
CA PRO A 139 -3.35 -8.07 3.68
C PRO A 139 -1.85 -7.85 3.89
N GLY A 140 -1.12 -8.81 4.43
CA GLY A 140 0.34 -8.75 4.56
C GLY A 140 1.02 -8.83 3.19
N ASN A 141 0.57 -9.77 2.33
CA ASN A 141 1.05 -9.87 0.95
C ASN A 141 0.72 -8.60 0.17
N LEU A 142 -0.50 -8.07 0.28
CA LEU A 142 -0.85 -6.80 -0.37
C LEU A 142 0.05 -5.65 0.08
N GLY A 143 0.29 -5.52 1.39
CA GLY A 143 1.21 -4.50 1.92
C GLY A 143 2.63 -4.65 1.38
N ALA A 144 3.17 -5.88 1.35
CA ALA A 144 4.48 -6.18 0.82
C ALA A 144 4.58 -5.89 -0.69
N ILE A 145 3.53 -6.21 -1.45
CA ILE A 145 3.44 -5.87 -2.88
C ILE A 145 3.47 -4.36 -3.09
N VAL A 146 2.67 -3.61 -2.36
CA VAL A 146 2.64 -2.13 -2.45
C VAL A 146 4.00 -1.53 -2.11
N ARG A 147 4.68 -2.05 -1.08
CA ARG A 147 6.04 -1.63 -0.73
C ARG A 147 7.03 -1.89 -1.87
N THR A 148 6.98 -3.07 -2.44
CA THR A 148 7.84 -3.48 -3.56
C THR A 148 7.55 -2.67 -4.82
N ALA A 149 6.28 -2.48 -5.14
CA ALA A 149 5.83 -1.69 -6.28
C ALA A 149 6.32 -0.23 -6.18
N ALA A 150 6.19 0.39 -4.99
CA ALA A 150 6.74 1.72 -4.75
C ALA A 150 8.27 1.77 -4.91
N TRP A 151 8.98 0.73 -4.46
CA TRP A 151 10.44 0.64 -4.60
C TRP A 151 10.88 0.64 -6.06
N PHE A 152 10.16 -0.07 -6.92
CA PHE A 152 10.47 -0.15 -8.36
C PHE A 152 9.84 0.96 -9.19
N GLY A 153 9.19 1.95 -8.58
CA GLY A 153 8.58 3.06 -9.31
C GLY A 153 7.37 2.65 -10.15
N ILE A 154 6.65 1.60 -9.74
CA ILE A 154 5.36 1.24 -10.33
C ILE A 154 4.42 2.43 -10.21
N ARG A 155 3.66 2.72 -11.25
CA ARG A 155 2.84 3.93 -11.34
C ARG A 155 1.56 3.86 -10.53
N GLU A 156 0.94 2.69 -10.49
CA GLU A 156 -0.24 2.41 -9.66
C GLU A 156 -0.42 0.91 -9.44
N VAL A 157 -1.17 0.57 -8.42
CA VAL A 157 -1.66 -0.79 -8.16
C VAL A 157 -3.19 -0.80 -8.31
N ILE A 158 -3.70 -1.66 -9.17
CA ILE A 158 -5.13 -1.87 -9.39
C ILE A 158 -5.50 -3.21 -8.79
N CYS A 159 -6.38 -3.21 -7.80
CA CYS A 159 -6.85 -4.40 -7.11
C CYS A 159 -8.25 -4.77 -7.58
N SER A 160 -8.52 -6.06 -7.78
CA SER A 160 -9.89 -6.53 -7.90
C SER A 160 -10.66 -6.26 -6.60
N THR A 161 -11.99 -6.28 -6.67
CA THR A 161 -12.85 -6.07 -5.50
C THR A 161 -12.69 -7.14 -4.43
N GLN A 162 -12.17 -8.32 -4.79
CA GLN A 162 -11.89 -9.45 -3.92
C GLN A 162 -10.56 -9.33 -3.16
N CYS A 163 -9.68 -8.42 -3.54
CA CYS A 163 -8.43 -8.18 -2.82
C CYS A 163 -8.64 -7.65 -1.41
N ALA A 164 -7.70 -7.95 -0.52
CA ALA A 164 -7.60 -7.33 0.80
C ALA A 164 -7.59 -5.80 0.68
N ARG A 165 -7.98 -5.11 1.74
CA ARG A 165 -7.99 -3.63 1.76
C ARG A 165 -6.67 -3.09 2.29
N ILE A 166 -6.05 -2.18 1.54
CA ILE A 166 -4.70 -1.65 1.85
C ILE A 166 -4.66 -0.86 3.16
N TYR A 167 -5.77 -0.24 3.58
CA TYR A 167 -5.85 0.54 4.82
C TYR A 167 -6.27 -0.28 6.05
N THR A 168 -6.11 -1.61 6.00
CA THR A 168 -6.19 -2.48 7.18
C THR A 168 -4.85 -2.50 7.92
N PRO A 169 -4.83 -2.71 9.25
CA PRO A 169 -3.60 -2.64 10.05
C PRO A 169 -2.46 -3.51 9.50
N LYS A 170 -2.74 -4.76 9.13
CA LYS A 170 -1.73 -5.68 8.61
C LYS A 170 -1.16 -5.22 7.25
N ALA A 171 -1.99 -4.67 6.38
CA ALA A 171 -1.53 -4.16 5.09
C ALA A 171 -0.74 -2.85 5.22
N VAL A 172 -1.21 -1.93 6.08
CA VAL A 172 -0.47 -0.70 6.43
C VAL A 172 0.91 -1.06 6.99
N GLN A 173 0.96 -2.04 7.90
CA GLN A 173 2.21 -2.54 8.48
C GLN A 173 3.13 -3.11 7.39
N GLY A 174 2.62 -3.99 6.52
CA GLY A 174 3.37 -4.59 5.42
C GLY A 174 3.90 -3.57 4.41
N SER A 175 3.16 -2.48 4.19
CA SER A 175 3.57 -1.43 3.25
C SER A 175 4.72 -0.56 3.74
N MET A 176 4.99 -0.53 5.05
CA MET A 176 6.03 0.29 5.67
C MET A 176 5.94 1.79 5.30
N GLY A 177 4.73 2.30 5.06
CA GLY A 177 4.47 3.68 4.67
C GLY A 177 4.47 3.95 3.16
N ALA A 178 4.80 2.96 2.32
CA ALA A 178 4.84 3.11 0.86
C ALA A 178 3.48 3.51 0.26
N LEU A 179 2.37 3.21 0.95
CA LEU A 179 1.02 3.61 0.56
C LEU A 179 0.82 5.14 0.46
N ALA A 180 1.75 5.93 1.00
CA ALA A 180 1.73 7.39 0.85
C ALA A 180 2.18 7.88 -0.54
N TYR A 181 2.92 7.06 -1.26
CA TYR A 181 3.55 7.43 -2.53
C TYR A 181 2.92 6.75 -3.76
N LEU A 182 2.20 5.65 -3.55
CA LEU A 182 1.71 4.80 -4.63
C LEU A 182 0.18 4.72 -4.60
N PRO A 183 -0.52 5.13 -5.68
CA PRO A 183 -1.95 4.95 -5.81
C PRO A 183 -2.33 3.47 -5.76
N VAL A 184 -3.30 3.13 -4.91
CA VAL A 184 -3.92 1.81 -4.86
C VAL A 184 -5.42 2.00 -5.01
N ARG A 185 -5.98 1.52 -6.13
CA ARG A 185 -7.43 1.60 -6.37
C ARG A 185 -8.05 0.22 -6.53
N TYR A 186 -9.36 0.17 -6.37
CA TYR A 186 -10.14 -1.07 -6.44
C TYR A 186 -11.22 -0.92 -7.51
N THR A 187 -11.30 -1.91 -8.40
CA THR A 187 -12.28 -1.92 -9.49
C THR A 187 -12.66 -3.35 -9.84
N ASP A 188 -13.66 -3.52 -10.68
CA ASP A 188 -13.84 -4.75 -11.43
C ASP A 188 -12.77 -4.85 -12.51
N LEU A 189 -11.97 -5.93 -12.49
CA LEU A 189 -10.87 -6.08 -13.46
C LEU A 189 -11.35 -6.43 -14.88
N GLU A 190 -12.51 -7.04 -15.05
CA GLU A 190 -13.07 -7.31 -16.37
C GLU A 190 -13.45 -5.98 -17.06
N ASP A 191 -14.09 -5.08 -16.31
CA ASP A 191 -14.42 -3.73 -16.79
C ASP A 191 -13.14 -2.91 -17.07
N GLU A 192 -12.16 -2.98 -16.16
CA GLU A 192 -10.87 -2.31 -16.31
C GLU A 192 -10.15 -2.75 -17.57
N LEU A 193 -10.03 -4.07 -17.78
CA LEU A 193 -9.37 -4.61 -18.96
C LEU A 193 -10.15 -4.33 -20.26
N THR A 194 -11.46 -4.16 -20.16
CA THR A 194 -12.28 -3.79 -21.31
C THR A 194 -12.00 -2.36 -21.77
N SER A 195 -11.74 -1.46 -20.83
CA SER A 195 -11.38 -0.07 -21.11
C SER A 195 -9.88 0.17 -21.27
N TRP A 196 -9.04 -0.86 -21.05
CA TRP A 196 -7.59 -0.73 -21.15
C TRP A 196 -7.14 -0.45 -22.59
N PRO A 197 -6.22 0.51 -22.81
CA PRO A 197 -5.73 0.83 -24.16
C PRO A 197 -5.14 -0.40 -24.86
N ALA A 198 -5.62 -0.70 -26.07
CA ALA A 198 -5.24 -1.92 -26.79
C ALA A 198 -3.74 -1.97 -27.17
N GLU A 199 -3.12 -0.80 -27.31
CA GLU A 199 -1.70 -0.64 -27.61
C GLU A 199 -0.79 -0.92 -26.41
N ILE A 200 -1.31 -0.87 -25.19
CA ILE A 200 -0.54 -1.09 -23.97
C ILE A 200 -0.61 -2.56 -23.58
N PRO A 201 0.50 -3.30 -23.66
CA PRO A 201 0.51 -4.73 -23.41
C PRO A 201 0.23 -5.07 -21.94
N ILE A 202 -0.52 -6.16 -21.74
CA ILE A 202 -0.76 -6.78 -20.43
C ILE A 202 -0.05 -8.13 -20.41
N TYR A 203 0.78 -8.35 -19.41
CA TYR A 203 1.48 -9.60 -19.16
C TYR A 203 0.89 -10.28 -17.94
N ALA A 204 0.32 -11.48 -18.09
CA ALA A 204 -0.24 -12.24 -16.99
C ALA A 204 0.76 -13.27 -16.47
N ALA A 205 1.04 -13.24 -15.19
CA ALA A 205 1.82 -14.29 -14.54
C ALA A 205 0.93 -15.49 -14.27
N VAL A 206 1.15 -16.56 -15.02
CA VAL A 206 0.37 -17.81 -14.95
C VAL A 206 1.32 -18.96 -14.69
N MET A 207 1.00 -19.74 -13.65
CA MET A 207 1.75 -20.94 -13.36
C MET A 207 1.58 -21.96 -14.50
N GLY A 208 2.69 -22.54 -14.98
CA GLY A 208 2.67 -23.49 -16.11
C GLY A 208 2.56 -22.85 -17.49
N ALA A 209 2.56 -21.52 -17.61
CA ALA A 209 2.72 -20.87 -18.92
C ALA A 209 4.05 -21.29 -19.54
N THR A 210 4.04 -21.52 -20.86
CA THR A 210 5.21 -22.02 -21.61
C THR A 210 6.30 -20.98 -21.79
N THR A 211 5.97 -19.70 -21.66
CA THR A 211 6.91 -18.60 -21.87
C THR A 211 7.54 -18.14 -20.56
N ASP A 212 8.85 -18.30 -20.44
CA ASP A 212 9.62 -17.74 -19.34
C ASP A 212 9.64 -16.20 -19.44
N TYR A 213 9.29 -15.52 -18.34
CA TYR A 213 9.26 -14.05 -18.29
C TYR A 213 10.59 -13.40 -18.75
N ARG A 214 11.72 -14.09 -18.54
CA ARG A 214 13.05 -13.61 -18.94
C ARG A 214 13.28 -13.57 -20.44
N GLN A 215 12.49 -14.34 -21.19
CA GLN A 215 12.57 -14.40 -22.66
C GLN A 215 11.70 -13.34 -23.33
N VAL A 216 10.89 -12.63 -22.56
CA VAL A 216 9.98 -11.59 -23.05
C VAL A 216 10.59 -10.22 -22.80
N SER A 217 10.64 -9.38 -23.82
CA SER A 217 10.97 -7.96 -23.65
C SER A 217 9.73 -7.23 -23.10
N CYS A 218 9.88 -6.66 -21.93
CA CYS A 218 8.87 -5.79 -21.33
C CYS A 218 9.45 -4.38 -21.24
N ALA A 219 8.70 -3.41 -21.72
CA ALA A 219 9.05 -2.00 -21.62
C ALA A 219 7.79 -1.19 -21.26
N PRO A 220 7.91 -0.17 -20.43
CA PRO A 220 6.81 0.76 -20.17
C PRO A 220 6.40 1.51 -21.47
N PRO A 221 5.09 1.85 -21.64
CA PRO A 221 4.00 1.51 -20.73
C PRO A 221 3.54 0.05 -20.87
N CYS A 222 3.26 -0.59 -19.74
CA CYS A 222 2.70 -1.95 -19.72
C CYS A 222 1.96 -2.23 -18.42
N ALA A 223 1.19 -3.32 -18.38
CA ALA A 223 0.61 -3.85 -17.16
C ALA A 223 1.10 -5.27 -16.86
N ILE A 224 1.22 -5.57 -15.56
CA ILE A 224 1.48 -6.91 -15.04
C ILE A 224 0.26 -7.35 -14.27
N LEU A 225 -0.31 -8.50 -14.61
CA LEU A 225 -1.47 -9.08 -13.95
C LEU A 225 -1.04 -10.30 -13.14
N LEU A 226 -1.33 -10.27 -11.83
CA LEU A 226 -1.04 -11.33 -10.86
C LEU A 226 -2.32 -11.83 -10.22
N GLY A 227 -2.47 -13.14 -10.13
CA GLY A 227 -3.56 -13.80 -9.43
C GLY A 227 -3.25 -14.10 -7.95
N SER A 228 -4.25 -14.65 -7.25
CA SER A 228 -4.10 -15.13 -5.88
C SER A 228 -3.28 -16.43 -5.80
N GLU A 229 -2.72 -16.71 -4.62
CA GLU A 229 -1.97 -17.95 -4.39
C GLU A 229 -2.85 -19.20 -4.51
N GLY A 230 -4.12 -19.12 -4.11
CA GLY A 230 -5.00 -20.29 -4.05
C GLY A 230 -5.73 -20.61 -5.36
N HIS A 231 -6.13 -19.59 -6.11
CA HIS A 231 -7.00 -19.74 -7.28
C HIS A 231 -6.34 -19.28 -8.59
N GLY A 232 -5.18 -18.63 -8.52
CA GLY A 232 -4.56 -18.01 -9.68
C GLY A 232 -5.36 -16.81 -10.19
N LEU A 233 -5.37 -16.62 -11.49
CA LEU A 233 -6.12 -15.57 -12.19
C LEU A 233 -7.52 -16.05 -12.58
N ASN A 234 -8.50 -15.16 -12.52
CA ASN A 234 -9.81 -15.39 -13.12
C ASN A 234 -9.64 -15.63 -14.63
N PRO A 235 -10.09 -16.79 -15.16
CA PRO A 235 -9.93 -17.11 -16.58
C PRO A 235 -10.55 -16.08 -17.53
N ASN A 236 -11.58 -15.34 -17.09
CA ASN A 236 -12.23 -14.31 -17.89
C ASN A 236 -11.31 -13.12 -18.21
N LEU A 237 -10.23 -12.92 -17.46
CA LEU A 237 -9.26 -11.86 -17.70
C LEU A 237 -8.26 -12.21 -18.81
N LEU A 238 -8.03 -13.51 -19.08
CA LEU A 238 -7.00 -13.98 -19.99
C LEU A 238 -7.20 -13.57 -21.46
N PRO A 239 -8.42 -13.44 -22.02
CA PRO A 239 -8.62 -13.01 -23.40
C PRO A 239 -8.06 -11.61 -23.75
N ARG A 240 -7.85 -10.77 -22.74
CA ARG A 240 -7.29 -9.41 -22.90
C ARG A 240 -5.77 -9.33 -22.69
N VAL A 241 -5.16 -10.45 -22.29
CA VAL A 241 -3.72 -10.53 -22.00
C VAL A 241 -2.95 -10.72 -23.29
N ARG A 242 -1.96 -9.88 -23.53
CA ARG A 242 -1.06 -10.02 -24.67
C ARG A 242 -0.26 -11.32 -24.60
N GLN A 243 0.23 -11.65 -23.41
CA GLN A 243 1.05 -12.84 -23.21
C GLN A 243 0.97 -13.34 -21.78
N GLN A 244 0.80 -14.66 -21.64
CA GLN A 244 0.98 -15.36 -20.39
C GLN A 244 2.47 -15.67 -20.23
N ILE A 245 3.00 -15.36 -19.06
CA ILE A 245 4.40 -15.58 -18.70
C ILE A 245 4.48 -16.40 -17.41
N SER A 246 5.53 -17.19 -17.28
CA SER A 246 5.82 -17.96 -16.07
C SER A 246 7.12 -17.48 -15.40
N ILE A 247 7.17 -17.65 -14.09
CA ILE A 247 8.42 -17.64 -13.33
C ILE A 247 8.81 -19.11 -13.18
N PRO A 248 9.80 -19.60 -13.95
CA PRO A 248 10.10 -21.03 -13.95
C PRO A 248 10.73 -21.48 -12.65
N LEU A 249 10.42 -22.70 -12.26
CA LEU A 249 11.12 -23.38 -11.19
C LEU A 249 12.60 -23.60 -11.58
N GLY A 250 13.50 -23.39 -10.66
CA GLY A 250 14.93 -23.68 -10.91
C GLY A 250 15.18 -25.18 -11.11
N PRO A 251 16.33 -25.56 -11.70
CA PRO A 251 16.65 -26.97 -12.01
C PRO A 251 16.55 -27.94 -10.82
N ASN A 252 16.83 -27.44 -9.62
CA ASN A 252 16.74 -28.18 -8.36
C ASN A 252 15.67 -27.56 -7.44
N GLY A 253 14.72 -26.82 -8.01
CA GLY A 253 13.67 -26.17 -7.26
C GLY A 253 12.60 -27.15 -6.81
N HIS A 254 11.96 -26.86 -5.68
CA HIS A 254 10.85 -27.60 -5.12
C HIS A 254 9.75 -26.60 -4.70
N GLY A 255 8.51 -27.01 -4.76
CA GLY A 255 7.35 -26.22 -4.35
C GLY A 255 6.27 -26.17 -5.41
N GLU A 256 5.04 -25.90 -4.96
CA GLU A 256 3.87 -25.82 -5.85
C GLU A 256 3.74 -24.43 -6.50
N SER A 257 4.06 -23.37 -5.74
CA SER A 257 3.95 -22.00 -6.21
C SER A 257 4.90 -21.08 -5.45
N LEU A 258 5.15 -19.91 -6.03
CA LEU A 258 5.86 -18.82 -5.37
C LEU A 258 4.85 -17.91 -4.65
N ASN A 259 5.19 -17.42 -3.46
CA ASN A 259 4.40 -16.40 -2.79
C ASN A 259 4.15 -15.20 -3.72
N VAL A 260 2.92 -14.68 -3.76
CA VAL A 260 2.52 -13.62 -4.71
C VAL A 260 3.33 -12.33 -4.54
N ALA A 261 3.75 -11.99 -3.33
CA ALA A 261 4.59 -10.81 -3.11
C ALA A 261 6.02 -11.01 -3.64
N ALA A 262 6.55 -12.25 -3.57
CA ALA A 262 7.82 -12.61 -4.18
C ALA A 262 7.74 -12.59 -5.71
N ALA A 263 6.66 -13.13 -6.29
CA ALA A 263 6.40 -13.04 -7.73
C ALA A 263 6.30 -11.58 -8.19
N ALA A 264 5.57 -10.75 -7.46
CA ALA A 264 5.46 -9.32 -7.73
C ALA A 264 6.84 -8.63 -7.73
N ALA A 265 7.73 -8.97 -6.78
CA ALA A 265 9.06 -8.37 -6.71
C ALA A 265 9.91 -8.69 -7.96
N LEU A 266 9.90 -9.94 -8.40
CA LEU A 266 10.62 -10.36 -9.61
C LEU A 266 10.08 -9.65 -10.86
N LEU A 267 8.77 -9.59 -11.01
CA LEU A 267 8.13 -9.04 -12.21
C LEU A 267 8.15 -7.50 -12.23
N CYS A 268 8.04 -6.82 -11.09
CA CYS A 268 8.27 -5.38 -11.02
C CYS A 268 9.71 -5.04 -11.44
N GLY A 269 10.71 -5.76 -10.92
CA GLY A 269 12.11 -5.56 -11.32
C GLY A 269 12.38 -5.90 -12.77
N TRP A 270 11.66 -6.83 -13.36
CA TRP A 270 11.74 -7.17 -14.79
C TRP A 270 11.16 -6.08 -15.67
N ALA A 271 10.00 -5.53 -15.33
CA ALA A 271 9.27 -4.56 -16.16
C ALA A 271 9.80 -3.12 -16.05
N THR A 272 10.67 -2.84 -15.08
CA THR A 272 11.24 -1.49 -14.85
C THR A 272 12.73 -1.38 -15.19
N ARG A 273 13.24 -2.34 -15.94
CA ARG A 273 14.67 -2.36 -16.37
C ARG A 273 14.97 -1.29 -17.40
#